data_120e338e0cac7e5cd617215219df71be
#
_entry.id   120e338e0cac7e5cd617215219df71be
#
_cell.length_a   1.000
_cell.length_b   1.000
_cell.length_c   1.000
_cell.angle_alpha   90.00
_cell.angle_beta   90.00
_cell.angle_gamma   90.00
#
_symmetry.space_group_name_H-M   'P 1'
#
loop_
_entity.id
_entity.type
_entity.pdbx_description
1 polymer ?
#
loop_
_entity_poly.entity_id
_entity_poly.type
_entity_poly.pdbx_seq_one_letter_code
_entity_poly.pdbx_strand_id
1 'polypeptide(L)'
;MKIFESIPNEEPISSLLKDINLPKDLRNLNQSQIPQLADELREFLLYTVGKTGGHFGAGLGVVELTLALHYVFDTPNDRIVWDVGHQTYPHKILTGRKD
;
A
#
# COMPACT_ATOMS: atom_id res chain seq x y z
N MET A 1 9.95 2.90 -11.26
CA MET A 1 9.87 3.02 -9.79
C MET A 1 10.40 4.38 -9.35
N LYS A 2 9.65 5.07 -8.51
CA LYS A 2 10.09 6.35 -7.94
C LYS A 2 11.10 6.10 -6.81
N ILE A 3 12.18 6.90 -6.79
CA ILE A 3 13.19 6.82 -5.74
C ILE A 3 12.91 7.90 -4.70
N PHE A 4 12.84 7.50 -3.43
CA PHE A 4 12.60 8.41 -2.32
C PHE A 4 13.92 8.65 -1.57
N GLU A 5 14.33 9.92 -1.48
CA GLU A 5 15.59 10.30 -0.82
C GLU A 5 15.42 10.67 0.66
N SER A 6 14.19 10.94 1.07
CA SER A 6 13.87 11.31 2.45
C SER A 6 12.47 10.90 2.82
N ILE A 7 12.20 10.85 4.14
CA ILE A 7 10.87 10.58 4.66
C ILE A 7 10.01 11.85 4.50
N PRO A 8 8.82 11.75 3.90
CA PRO A 8 7.93 12.92 3.75
C PRO A 8 7.55 13.51 5.11
N ASN A 9 7.58 14.84 5.21
CA ASN A 9 7.16 15.56 6.42
C ASN A 9 5.66 15.83 6.47
N GLU A 10 5.02 15.87 5.30
CA GLU A 10 3.60 16.13 5.17
C GLU A 10 2.92 14.95 4.49
N GLU A 11 1.62 14.79 4.74
CA GLU A 11 0.85 13.73 4.09
C GLU A 11 0.92 13.90 2.57
N PRO A 12 1.38 12.86 1.82
CA PRO A 12 1.50 12.96 0.37
C PRO A 12 0.15 13.14 -0.31
N ILE A 13 0.15 13.86 -1.43
CA ILE A 13 -1.02 13.95 -2.31
C ILE A 13 -1.08 12.65 -3.11
N SER A 14 -2.17 11.90 -2.95
CA SER A 14 -2.32 10.58 -3.56
C SER A 14 -3.55 10.56 -4.45
N SER A 15 -3.37 10.71 -5.76
CA SER A 15 -4.50 10.80 -6.69
C SER A 15 -5.26 9.48 -6.85
N LEU A 16 -4.59 8.34 -6.73
CA LEU A 16 -5.22 7.03 -6.82
C LEU A 16 -5.52 6.45 -5.42
N LEU A 17 -4.54 6.49 -4.53
CA LEU A 17 -4.65 5.84 -3.21
C LEU A 17 -5.77 6.42 -2.36
N LYS A 18 -6.05 7.71 -2.48
CA LYS A 18 -7.09 8.39 -1.67
C LYS A 18 -8.46 7.75 -1.81
N ASP A 19 -8.74 7.14 -2.97
CA ASP A 19 -10.04 6.55 -3.28
C ASP A 19 -10.08 5.05 -3.01
N ILE A 20 -8.99 4.46 -2.52
CA ILE A 20 -8.92 3.03 -2.23
C ILE A 20 -9.11 2.83 -0.73
N ASN A 21 -10.29 2.33 -0.37
CA ASN A 21 -10.65 2.01 1.01
C ASN A 21 -10.97 0.52 1.19
N LEU A 22 -11.28 -0.16 0.11
CA LEU A 22 -11.56 -1.60 0.08
C LEU A 22 -10.80 -2.22 -1.08
N PRO A 23 -10.46 -3.53 -1.00
CA PRO A 23 -9.76 -4.19 -2.11
C PRO A 23 -10.49 -4.10 -3.45
N LYS A 24 -11.81 -4.07 -3.45
CA LYS A 24 -12.58 -3.92 -4.70
C LYS A 24 -12.29 -2.60 -5.42
N ASP A 25 -11.95 -1.54 -4.67
CA ASP A 25 -11.61 -0.25 -5.26
C ASP A 25 -10.34 -0.37 -6.10
N LEU A 26 -9.37 -1.15 -5.60
CA LEU A 26 -8.15 -1.45 -6.33
C LEU A 26 -8.44 -2.19 -7.65
N ARG A 27 -9.36 -3.15 -7.61
CA ARG A 27 -9.69 -3.94 -8.80
C ARG A 27 -10.40 -3.14 -9.90
N ASN A 28 -10.90 -1.94 -9.57
CA ASN A 28 -11.50 -1.05 -10.56
C ASN A 28 -10.46 -0.25 -11.36
N LEU A 29 -9.19 -0.26 -10.95
CA LEU A 29 -8.13 0.44 -11.67
C LEU A 29 -7.70 -0.34 -12.91
N ASN A 30 -7.22 0.38 -13.93
CA ASN A 30 -6.55 -0.23 -15.07
C ASN A 30 -5.17 -0.75 -14.64
N GLN A 31 -4.73 -1.83 -15.28
CA GLN A 31 -3.42 -2.41 -14.98
C GLN A 31 -2.29 -1.40 -15.17
N SER A 32 -2.44 -0.47 -16.13
CA SER A 32 -1.45 0.57 -16.39
C SER A 32 -1.30 1.57 -15.22
N GLN A 33 -2.27 1.64 -14.31
CA GLN A 33 -2.23 2.54 -13.15
C GLN A 33 -1.54 1.93 -11.93
N ILE A 34 -1.28 0.63 -11.94
CA ILE A 34 -0.69 -0.07 -10.78
C ILE A 34 0.70 0.46 -10.42
N PRO A 35 1.63 0.73 -11.37
CA PRO A 35 2.92 1.30 -11.01
C PRO A 35 2.81 2.65 -10.28
N GLN A 36 1.89 3.52 -10.69
CA GLN A 36 1.65 4.78 -10.00
C GLN A 36 1.10 4.54 -8.59
N LEU A 37 0.17 3.61 -8.46
CA LEU A 37 -0.39 3.27 -7.14
C LEU A 37 0.70 2.70 -6.22
N ALA A 38 1.60 1.89 -6.76
CA ALA A 38 2.72 1.34 -5.98
C ALA A 38 3.59 2.47 -5.41
N ASP A 39 3.91 3.49 -6.21
CA ASP A 39 4.68 4.64 -5.75
C ASP A 39 3.92 5.44 -4.70
N GLU A 40 2.62 5.67 -4.89
CA GLU A 40 1.78 6.37 -3.92
C GLU A 40 1.70 5.60 -2.60
N LEU A 41 1.57 4.28 -2.67
CA LEU A 41 1.50 3.43 -1.47
C LEU A 41 2.82 3.46 -0.70
N ARG A 42 3.97 3.42 -1.40
CA ARG A 42 5.28 3.54 -0.77
C ARG A 42 5.45 4.89 -0.09
N GLU A 43 5.06 5.97 -0.76
CA GLU A 43 5.19 7.31 -0.19
C GLU A 43 4.31 7.47 1.04
N PHE A 44 3.07 6.98 0.99
CA PHE A 44 2.17 6.99 2.14
C PHE A 44 2.72 6.15 3.29
N LEU A 45 3.29 5.00 2.98
CA LEU A 45 3.90 4.11 3.97
C LEU A 45 5.09 4.79 4.66
N LEU A 46 5.97 5.44 3.90
CA LEU A 46 7.10 6.18 4.45
C LEU A 46 6.62 7.30 5.37
N TYR A 47 5.61 8.04 4.96
CA TYR A 47 5.03 9.11 5.78
C TYR A 47 4.46 8.55 7.09
N THR A 48 3.61 7.54 6.99
CA THR A 48 2.87 7.01 8.14
C THR A 48 3.80 6.28 9.12
N VAL A 49 4.64 5.38 8.63
CA VAL A 49 5.54 4.58 9.47
C VAL A 49 6.66 5.44 10.02
N GLY A 50 7.18 6.39 9.24
CA GLY A 50 8.17 7.34 9.71
C GLY A 50 7.65 8.20 10.85
N LYS A 51 6.36 8.55 10.81
CA LYS A 51 5.70 9.32 11.87
C LYS A 51 5.49 8.48 13.14
N THR A 52 5.17 7.19 12.97
CA THR A 52 4.83 6.31 14.09
C THR A 52 6.01 5.49 14.62
N GLY A 53 7.12 5.43 13.89
CA GLY A 53 8.31 4.70 14.29
C GLY A 53 8.27 3.20 14.04
N GLY A 54 7.48 2.74 13.07
CA GLY A 54 7.40 1.31 12.72
C GLY A 54 8.55 0.84 11.81
N HIS A 55 8.41 -0.38 11.30
CA HIS A 55 9.38 -1.00 10.40
C HIS A 55 9.07 -0.71 8.95
N PHE A 56 10.05 -0.20 8.19
CA PHE A 56 9.89 0.14 6.78
C PHE A 56 10.18 -1.02 5.83
N GLY A 57 11.34 -1.69 6.04
CA GLY A 57 11.92 -2.56 5.02
C GLY A 57 11.00 -3.67 4.52
N ALA A 58 10.38 -4.39 5.46
CA ALA A 58 9.50 -5.49 5.11
C ALA A 58 8.27 -5.03 4.33
N GLY A 59 7.65 -3.91 4.77
CA GLY A 59 6.48 -3.37 4.08
C GLY A 59 6.81 -2.84 2.69
N LEU A 60 7.93 -2.12 2.55
CA LEU A 60 8.36 -1.60 1.25
C LEU A 60 8.70 -2.71 0.27
N GLY A 61 9.25 -3.82 0.78
CA GLY A 61 9.63 -4.94 -0.07
C GLY A 61 8.46 -5.74 -0.63
N VAL A 62 7.26 -5.61 -0.07
CA VAL A 62 6.09 -6.39 -0.49
C VAL A 62 4.98 -5.54 -1.10
N VAL A 63 5.26 -4.27 -1.47
CA VAL A 63 4.23 -3.39 -2.03
C VAL A 63 3.63 -3.96 -3.30
N GLU A 64 4.46 -4.31 -4.28
CA GLU A 64 3.97 -4.87 -5.54
C GLU A 64 3.26 -6.19 -5.34
N LEU A 65 3.80 -7.07 -4.49
CA LEU A 65 3.18 -8.35 -4.20
C LEU A 65 1.79 -8.15 -3.58
N THR A 66 1.68 -7.26 -2.59
CA THR A 66 0.41 -6.98 -1.93
C THR A 66 -0.62 -6.43 -2.91
N LEU A 67 -0.21 -5.50 -3.78
CA LEU A 67 -1.09 -4.97 -4.82
C LEU A 67 -1.54 -6.06 -5.77
N ALA A 68 -0.63 -6.94 -6.20
CA ALA A 68 -0.97 -8.05 -7.09
C ALA A 68 -1.98 -9.00 -6.44
N LEU A 69 -1.80 -9.34 -5.16
CA LEU A 69 -2.71 -10.23 -4.45
C LEU A 69 -4.12 -9.64 -4.38
N HIS A 70 -4.24 -8.37 -4.01
CA HIS A 70 -5.55 -7.71 -3.90
C HIS A 70 -6.17 -7.40 -5.26
N TYR A 71 -5.36 -7.28 -6.31
CA TYR A 71 -5.86 -7.02 -7.65
C TYR A 71 -6.40 -8.29 -8.30
N VAL A 72 -5.75 -9.43 -8.07
CA VAL A 72 -6.08 -10.71 -8.72
C VAL A 72 -7.13 -11.48 -7.93
N PHE A 73 -7.02 -11.50 -6.59
CA PHE A 73 -7.92 -12.27 -5.74
C PHE A 73 -9.02 -11.40 -5.15
N ASP A 74 -10.18 -12.00 -4.93
CA ASP A 74 -11.36 -11.31 -4.40
C ASP A 74 -11.30 -11.24 -2.86
N THR A 75 -10.37 -10.44 -2.34
CA THR A 75 -10.26 -10.21 -0.91
C THR A 75 -11.35 -9.24 -0.43
N PRO A 76 -11.90 -9.39 0.78
CA PRO A 76 -11.55 -10.39 1.80
C PRO A 76 -12.24 -11.75 1.63
N ASN A 77 -13.02 -11.99 0.58
CA ASN A 77 -13.64 -13.30 0.33
C ASN A 77 -12.60 -14.38 0.14
N ASP A 78 -11.55 -14.10 -0.65
CA ASP A 78 -10.33 -14.89 -0.65
C ASP A 78 -9.48 -14.44 0.54
N ARG A 79 -8.91 -15.38 1.27
CA ARG A 79 -8.20 -15.07 2.51
C ARG A 79 -6.70 -14.98 2.31
N ILE A 80 -6.08 -14.00 2.97
CA ILE A 80 -4.62 -13.84 3.01
C ILE A 80 -4.17 -14.06 4.43
N VAL A 81 -3.19 -14.97 4.61
CA VAL A 81 -2.56 -15.25 5.90
C VAL A 81 -1.15 -14.69 5.87
N TRP A 82 -0.83 -13.86 6.86
CA TRP A 82 0.47 -13.19 6.95
C TRP A 82 1.35 -13.88 8.00
N ASP A 83 2.59 -14.20 7.60
CA ASP A 83 3.55 -14.83 8.50
C ASP A 83 4.20 -13.81 9.44
N VAL A 84 4.55 -12.64 8.89
CA VAL A 84 5.21 -11.57 9.65
C VAL A 84 4.36 -10.30 9.60
N GLY A 85 4.01 -9.77 10.78
CA GLY A 85 3.15 -8.59 10.89
C GLY A 85 3.70 -7.34 10.22
N HIS A 86 5.02 -7.17 10.16
CA HIS A 86 5.66 -6.01 9.53
C HIS A 86 5.35 -5.89 8.04
N GLN A 87 5.03 -6.99 7.37
CA GLN A 87 4.71 -7.01 5.95
C GLN A 87 3.24 -6.69 5.67
N THR A 88 2.41 -6.51 6.71
CA THR A 88 0.99 -6.26 6.54
C THR A 88 0.64 -4.79 6.31
N TYR A 89 1.59 -3.87 6.42
CA TYR A 89 1.30 -2.44 6.30
C TYR A 89 0.63 -2.07 4.97
N PRO A 90 1.14 -2.49 3.79
CA PRO A 90 0.43 -2.25 2.54
C PRO A 90 -0.97 -2.85 2.52
N HIS A 91 -1.14 -4.06 3.05
CA HIS A 91 -2.44 -4.71 3.17
C HIS A 91 -3.40 -3.89 4.02
N LYS A 92 -2.94 -3.40 5.19
CA LYS A 92 -3.77 -2.58 6.08
C LYS A 92 -4.22 -1.30 5.39
N ILE A 93 -3.33 -0.64 4.67
CA ILE A 93 -3.63 0.59 3.95
C ILE A 93 -4.69 0.33 2.88
N LEU A 94 -4.50 -0.71 2.07
CA LEU A 94 -5.42 -1.05 0.98
C LEU A 94 -6.80 -1.48 1.47
N THR A 95 -6.88 -1.98 2.70
CA THR A 95 -8.15 -2.40 3.31
C THR A 95 -8.79 -1.31 4.16
N GLY A 96 -8.28 -0.09 4.10
CA GLY A 96 -8.91 1.08 4.71
C GLY A 96 -8.28 1.58 6.01
N ARG A 97 -7.26 0.90 6.53
CA ARG A 97 -6.57 1.31 7.76
C ARG A 97 -5.37 2.17 7.47
N LYS A 98 -5.61 3.48 7.31
CA LYS A 98 -4.59 4.45 6.90
C LYS A 98 -4.02 5.28 8.05
N ASP A 99 -4.51 5.08 9.25
CA ASP A 99 -4.09 5.81 10.47
C ASP A 99 -3.22 5.01 11.43
#